data_48fcc255c16f9985602148ac13b1a532
#
_entry.id   48fcc255c16f9985602148ac13b1a532
#
_cell.length_a   1.000
_cell.length_b   1.000
_cell.length_c   1.000
_cell.angle_alpha   90.00
_cell.angle_beta   90.00
_cell.angle_gamma   90.00
#
_symmetry.space_group_name_H-M   'P 1'
#
loop_
_entity.id
_entity.type
_entity.pdbx_description
1 polymer ?
#
loop_
_entity_poly.entity_id
_entity_poly.type
_entity_poly.pdbx_seq_one_letter_code
_entity_poly.pdbx_strand_id
1 'polypeptide(L)'
;MAQNDTVINGWQPVIGLEVHVQLLTNTKLFSPAKNKFGEDANSLVDLIDMGLPGVLPVLNEGAMNQGIKFGLATSAKIAETMIFDRKNYFYPDLPKGYQITQLHYPIVKDGIVDLGYKKVRIHQAHLEEDAGKSMHDQYDANSVIDLNRSGVPLLEIVSEPDIRSASEAVDYLKKIHQIITYLDISDGNMSQGSMRCDANVSIMRPDAKEFGTRAEIKNINQFLMMTMDTRLLNWILQGPRKAHWSIADIGCHITYKRVPNTYERGLYYCWNNFYSNSYN
;
A
#
# COMPACT_ATOMS: atom_id res chain seq x y z
N MET A 1 -28.54 5.89 8.52
CA MET A 1 -28.22 6.63 9.76
C MET A 1 -26.78 6.27 10.14
N ALA A 2 -25.81 6.97 9.57
CA ALA A 2 -24.38 6.78 9.89
C ALA A 2 -23.68 8.13 9.62
N GLN A 3 -23.89 9.11 10.46
CA GLN A 3 -23.35 10.44 10.15
C GLN A 3 -22.69 11.19 11.31
N ASN A 4 -22.54 10.62 12.50
CA ASN A 4 -21.96 11.37 13.62
C ASN A 4 -20.83 10.68 14.40
N ASP A 5 -20.38 9.47 14.04
CA ASP A 5 -19.34 8.75 14.80
C ASP A 5 -17.91 9.10 14.39
N THR A 6 -17.72 10.09 13.50
CA THR A 6 -16.40 10.44 12.98
C THR A 6 -15.68 11.53 13.76
N VAL A 7 -16.33 12.15 14.75
CA VAL A 7 -15.71 13.17 15.62
C VAL A 7 -15.48 12.62 17.01
N ILE A 8 -14.21 12.43 17.37
CA ILE A 8 -13.78 11.89 18.67
C ILE A 8 -13.12 13.01 19.46
N ASN A 9 -13.72 13.39 20.59
CA ASN A 9 -13.24 14.49 21.45
C ASN A 9 -12.98 15.81 20.69
N GLY A 10 -13.85 16.13 19.72
CA GLY A 10 -13.73 17.33 18.91
C GLY A 10 -12.68 17.25 17.79
N TRP A 11 -12.16 16.05 17.48
CA TRP A 11 -11.26 15.80 16.38
C TRP A 11 -11.86 14.82 15.37
N GLN A 12 -11.64 15.06 14.10
CA GLN A 12 -12.05 14.20 13.00
C GLN A 12 -10.83 13.51 12.38
N PRO A 13 -10.84 12.19 12.21
CA PRO A 13 -9.81 11.49 11.43
C PRO A 13 -9.81 11.92 9.96
N VAL A 14 -8.63 11.97 9.36
CA VAL A 14 -8.42 12.19 7.93
C VAL A 14 -7.52 11.07 7.43
N ILE A 15 -8.03 10.25 6.52
CA ILE A 15 -7.34 9.04 6.07
C ILE A 15 -7.26 9.05 4.55
N GLY A 16 -6.06 8.81 4.03
CA GLY A 16 -5.80 8.45 2.65
C GLY A 16 -5.14 7.09 2.58
N LEU A 17 -5.39 6.33 1.54
CA LEU A 17 -4.85 4.98 1.34
C LEU A 17 -4.02 4.91 0.07
N GLU A 18 -2.89 4.22 0.14
CA GLU A 18 -2.05 3.82 -0.97
C GLU A 18 -2.16 2.30 -1.11
N VAL A 19 -2.72 1.83 -2.22
CA VAL A 19 -2.98 0.41 -2.45
C VAL A 19 -2.13 -0.08 -3.61
N HIS A 20 -1.20 -0.99 -3.33
CA HIS A 20 -0.34 -1.63 -4.32
C HIS A 20 -0.97 -2.94 -4.77
N VAL A 21 -1.12 -3.10 -6.07
CA VAL A 21 -1.76 -4.25 -6.70
C VAL A 21 -0.81 -4.86 -7.72
N GLN A 22 -0.38 -6.11 -7.50
CA GLN A 22 0.36 -6.85 -8.53
C GLN A 22 -0.57 -7.23 -9.66
N LEU A 23 -0.16 -6.92 -10.89
CA LEU A 23 -0.96 -7.15 -12.08
C LEU A 23 -0.71 -8.55 -12.66
N LEU A 24 -1.77 -9.17 -13.14
CA LEU A 24 -1.75 -10.49 -13.79
C LEU A 24 -1.27 -10.36 -15.25
N THR A 25 0.04 -10.38 -15.43
CA THR A 25 0.69 -10.41 -16.75
C THR A 25 1.52 -11.66 -16.89
N ASN A 26 1.79 -12.11 -18.11
CA ASN A 26 2.65 -13.28 -18.37
C ASN A 26 4.12 -13.00 -18.04
N THR A 27 4.54 -11.74 -18.24
CA THR A 27 5.92 -11.30 -18.03
C THR A 27 5.94 -10.09 -17.12
N LYS A 28 7.11 -9.71 -16.63
CA LYS A 28 7.33 -8.55 -15.79
C LYS A 28 7.08 -7.24 -16.53
N LEU A 29 7.13 -6.11 -15.81
CA LEU A 29 6.76 -4.79 -16.36
C LEU A 29 7.69 -4.34 -17.48
N PHE A 30 8.99 -4.59 -17.35
CA PHE A 30 10.02 -4.12 -18.27
C PHE A 30 10.95 -5.21 -18.81
N SER A 31 10.78 -6.46 -18.38
CA SER A 31 11.62 -7.59 -18.78
C SER A 31 10.80 -8.78 -19.27
N PRO A 32 11.38 -9.68 -20.06
CA PRO A 32 10.71 -10.90 -20.54
C PRO A 32 10.61 -11.99 -19.48
N ALA A 33 11.19 -11.82 -18.29
CA ALA A 33 11.08 -12.78 -17.22
C ALA A 33 9.61 -13.06 -16.86
N LYS A 34 9.29 -14.31 -16.53
CA LYS A 34 7.93 -14.70 -16.19
C LYS A 34 7.47 -14.01 -14.89
N ASN A 35 6.22 -13.58 -14.88
CA ASN A 35 5.53 -13.11 -13.69
C ASN A 35 4.75 -14.27 -13.08
N LYS A 36 5.36 -15.00 -12.14
CA LYS A 36 4.76 -16.17 -11.50
C LYS A 36 5.18 -16.25 -10.03
N PHE A 37 4.24 -16.56 -9.16
CA PHE A 37 4.49 -16.76 -7.73
C PHE A 37 4.84 -18.22 -7.43
N GLY A 38 5.69 -18.47 -6.41
CA GLY A 38 5.94 -19.78 -5.84
C GLY A 38 6.99 -20.63 -6.57
N GLU A 39 7.77 -20.05 -7.45
CA GLU A 39 8.92 -20.71 -8.09
C GLU A 39 10.17 -20.62 -7.19
N ASP A 40 11.18 -21.44 -7.51
CA ASP A 40 12.46 -21.44 -6.80
C ASP A 40 13.09 -20.04 -6.79
N ALA A 41 13.69 -19.64 -5.67
CA ALA A 41 14.29 -18.32 -5.50
C ALA A 41 15.28 -18.00 -6.63
N ASN A 42 15.18 -16.79 -7.16
CA ASN A 42 16.01 -16.25 -8.24
C ASN A 42 15.93 -17.04 -9.57
N SER A 43 14.90 -17.86 -9.78
CA SER A 43 14.70 -18.59 -11.03
C SER A 43 13.98 -17.77 -12.12
N LEU A 44 13.32 -16.70 -11.75
CA LEU A 44 12.54 -15.82 -12.62
C LEU A 44 13.16 -14.41 -12.68
N VAL A 45 14.43 -14.31 -13.03
CA VAL A 45 15.18 -13.05 -13.06
C VAL A 45 15.83 -12.86 -14.43
N ASP A 46 15.63 -11.66 -14.98
CA ASP A 46 16.28 -11.22 -16.22
C ASP A 46 17.41 -10.22 -15.93
N LEU A 47 18.30 -10.01 -16.90
CA LEU A 47 19.38 -9.04 -16.81
C LEU A 47 18.86 -7.60 -16.58
N ILE A 48 17.66 -7.30 -17.10
CA ILE A 48 16.97 -6.01 -16.89
C ILE A 48 16.56 -5.87 -15.42
N ASP A 49 16.02 -6.93 -14.80
CA ASP A 49 15.62 -6.90 -13.39
C ASP A 49 16.83 -6.68 -12.47
N MET A 50 17.99 -7.21 -12.85
CA MET A 50 19.25 -7.03 -12.13
C MET A 50 19.93 -5.69 -12.40
N GLY A 51 19.48 -4.93 -13.41
CA GLY A 51 20.05 -3.64 -13.76
C GLY A 51 21.47 -3.74 -14.31
N LEU A 52 21.79 -4.78 -15.10
CA LEU A 52 23.11 -4.92 -15.68
C LEU A 52 23.41 -3.81 -16.69
N PRO A 53 24.69 -3.41 -16.87
CA PRO A 53 25.06 -2.37 -17.81
C PRO A 53 24.60 -2.69 -19.24
N GLY A 54 24.00 -1.67 -19.90
CA GLY A 54 23.56 -1.76 -21.30
C GLY A 54 22.16 -2.34 -21.51
N VAL A 55 21.45 -2.77 -20.45
CA VAL A 55 20.06 -3.23 -20.58
C VAL A 55 19.11 -2.05 -20.76
N LEU A 56 18.06 -2.25 -21.55
CA LEU A 56 17.01 -1.27 -21.80
C LEU A 56 15.64 -1.86 -21.46
N PRO A 57 14.86 -1.18 -20.58
CA PRO A 57 13.51 -1.63 -20.24
C PRO A 57 12.56 -1.47 -21.42
N VAL A 58 11.64 -2.43 -21.61
CA VAL A 58 10.56 -2.37 -22.61
C VAL A 58 9.24 -2.59 -21.90
N LEU A 59 8.34 -1.60 -21.99
CA LEU A 59 7.05 -1.63 -21.29
C LEU A 59 6.17 -2.81 -21.74
N ASN A 60 5.62 -3.51 -20.76
CA ASN A 60 4.63 -4.55 -20.97
C ASN A 60 3.26 -3.94 -21.29
N GLU A 61 2.79 -4.13 -22.52
CA GLU A 61 1.48 -3.63 -23.00
C GLU A 61 0.32 -4.22 -22.18
N GLY A 62 0.42 -5.47 -21.72
CA GLY A 62 -0.60 -6.09 -20.86
C GLY A 62 -0.78 -5.35 -19.54
N ALA A 63 0.31 -4.89 -18.91
CA ALA A 63 0.24 -4.10 -17.68
C ALA A 63 -0.41 -2.73 -17.93
N MET A 64 -0.06 -2.06 -19.04
CA MET A 64 -0.70 -0.82 -19.45
C MET A 64 -2.22 -1.00 -19.65
N ASN A 65 -2.62 -2.04 -20.38
CA ASN A 65 -4.03 -2.33 -20.63
C ASN A 65 -4.82 -2.62 -19.35
N GLN A 66 -4.19 -3.28 -18.36
CA GLN A 66 -4.81 -3.52 -17.04
C GLN A 66 -4.98 -2.23 -16.24
N GLY A 67 -4.00 -1.32 -16.28
CA GLY A 67 -4.13 0.03 -15.71
C GLY A 67 -5.28 0.83 -16.34
N ILE A 68 -5.42 0.78 -17.66
CA ILE A 68 -6.54 1.41 -18.40
C ILE A 68 -7.89 0.80 -17.96
N LYS A 69 -8.00 -0.53 -17.87
CA LYS A 69 -9.23 -1.20 -17.39
C LYS A 69 -9.64 -0.70 -16.00
N PHE A 70 -8.67 -0.58 -15.08
CA PHE A 70 -8.93 -0.04 -13.75
C PHE A 70 -9.43 1.41 -13.82
N GLY A 71 -8.79 2.26 -14.61
CA GLY A 71 -9.20 3.65 -14.79
C GLY A 71 -10.63 3.79 -15.34
N LEU A 72 -11.00 2.99 -16.33
CA LEU A 72 -12.36 2.97 -16.90
C LEU A 72 -13.40 2.54 -15.85
N ALA A 73 -13.10 1.50 -15.06
CA ALA A 73 -14.02 0.98 -14.04
C ALA A 73 -14.24 1.97 -12.88
N THR A 74 -13.31 2.87 -12.64
CA THR A 74 -13.39 3.92 -11.63
C THR A 74 -13.80 5.28 -12.19
N SER A 75 -14.25 5.33 -13.46
CA SER A 75 -14.64 6.57 -14.16
C SER A 75 -13.54 7.63 -14.12
N ALA A 76 -12.30 7.21 -14.12
CA ALA A 76 -11.13 8.07 -14.05
C ALA A 76 -10.74 8.63 -15.42
N LYS A 77 -9.91 9.66 -15.41
CA LYS A 77 -9.25 10.17 -16.61
C LYS A 77 -8.06 9.28 -16.96
N ILE A 78 -8.04 8.76 -18.17
CA ILE A 78 -6.91 8.01 -18.72
C ILE A 78 -5.97 9.00 -19.40
N ALA A 79 -4.67 8.90 -19.11
CA ALA A 79 -3.65 9.76 -19.72
C ALA A 79 -3.48 9.41 -21.21
N GLU A 80 -3.50 10.42 -22.08
CA GLU A 80 -3.12 10.26 -23.50
C GLU A 80 -1.61 10.01 -23.65
N THR A 81 -0.82 10.55 -22.72
CA THR A 81 0.62 10.37 -22.63
C THR A 81 1.00 10.08 -21.19
N MET A 82 1.71 9.00 -20.98
CA MET A 82 2.29 8.65 -19.67
C MET A 82 3.81 8.70 -19.75
N ILE A 83 4.47 9.10 -18.65
CA ILE A 83 5.93 9.20 -18.57
C ILE A 83 6.38 8.42 -17.33
N PHE A 84 7.45 7.65 -17.51
CA PHE A 84 8.10 6.97 -16.41
C PHE A 84 9.26 7.79 -15.87
N ASP A 85 9.36 7.84 -14.56
CA ASP A 85 10.39 8.49 -13.78
C ASP A 85 11.23 7.44 -13.06
N ARG A 86 12.34 7.86 -12.45
CA ARG A 86 13.19 7.02 -11.61
C ARG A 86 13.10 7.48 -10.15
N LYS A 87 12.58 6.61 -9.29
CA LYS A 87 12.60 6.80 -7.84
C LYS A 87 13.84 6.13 -7.27
N ASN A 88 14.86 6.92 -6.97
CA ASN A 88 16.15 6.38 -6.50
C ASN A 88 16.08 5.99 -5.03
N TYR A 89 16.42 4.76 -4.72
CA TYR A 89 16.70 4.28 -3.37
C TYR A 89 17.60 3.04 -3.42
N PHE A 90 18.41 2.84 -2.35
CA PHE A 90 19.46 1.85 -2.34
C PHE A 90 19.15 0.76 -1.32
N TYR A 91 18.56 -0.32 -1.79
CA TYR A 91 18.26 -1.51 -1.02
C TYR A 91 18.74 -2.76 -1.75
N PRO A 92 19.17 -3.83 -1.04
CA PRO A 92 19.67 -5.04 -1.68
C PRO A 92 18.67 -5.73 -2.61
N ASP A 93 17.37 -5.61 -2.33
CA ASP A 93 16.27 -6.14 -3.13
C ASP A 93 15.90 -5.28 -4.35
N LEU A 94 16.60 -4.16 -4.54
CA LEU A 94 16.51 -3.33 -5.73
C LEU A 94 17.89 -3.10 -6.35
N PRO A 95 18.45 -4.08 -7.08
CA PRO A 95 19.83 -4.06 -7.54
C PRO A 95 20.15 -2.91 -8.51
N LYS A 96 19.16 -2.37 -9.21
CA LYS A 96 19.31 -1.19 -10.06
C LYS A 96 19.59 0.10 -9.28
N GLY A 97 19.26 0.16 -7.99
CA GLY A 97 19.33 1.37 -7.17
C GLY A 97 18.23 2.40 -7.46
N TYR A 98 17.28 2.07 -8.33
CA TYR A 98 16.09 2.89 -8.61
C TYR A 98 14.91 2.01 -9.00
N GLN A 99 13.72 2.48 -8.72
CA GLN A 99 12.44 1.91 -9.17
C GLN A 99 11.92 2.76 -10.33
N ILE A 100 11.50 2.13 -11.41
CA ILE A 100 10.79 2.81 -12.49
C ILE A 100 9.32 2.96 -12.06
N THR A 101 8.83 4.19 -12.04
CA THR A 101 7.49 4.56 -11.58
C THR A 101 6.95 5.73 -12.39
N GLN A 102 5.78 6.28 -12.04
CA GLN A 102 5.21 7.45 -12.70
C GLN A 102 4.87 8.52 -11.64
N LEU A 103 5.71 9.55 -11.51
CA LEU A 103 5.52 10.60 -10.49
C LEU A 103 4.59 11.73 -10.98
N HIS A 104 4.76 12.17 -12.21
CA HIS A 104 4.12 13.38 -12.74
C HIS A 104 3.02 13.09 -13.77
N TYR A 105 3.20 12.03 -14.55
CA TYR A 105 2.31 11.63 -15.64
C TYR A 105 1.80 10.19 -15.48
N PRO A 106 1.01 9.93 -14.42
CA PRO A 106 0.45 8.61 -14.17
C PRO A 106 -0.59 8.26 -15.24
N ILE A 107 -0.79 6.95 -15.43
CA ILE A 107 -1.74 6.43 -16.40
C ILE A 107 -3.21 6.79 -16.08
N VAL A 108 -3.54 6.95 -14.79
CA VAL A 108 -4.91 7.20 -14.30
C VAL A 108 -4.92 8.37 -13.34
N LYS A 109 -5.88 9.30 -13.50
CA LYS A 109 -6.13 10.43 -12.59
C LYS A 109 -7.62 10.62 -12.32
N ASP A 110 -7.94 11.24 -11.19
CA ASP A 110 -9.28 11.74 -10.84
C ASP A 110 -10.39 10.68 -10.90
N GLY A 111 -10.13 9.47 -10.41
CA GLY A 111 -11.12 8.40 -10.34
C GLY A 111 -12.03 8.50 -9.11
N ILE A 112 -13.06 7.64 -9.08
CA ILE A 112 -14.03 7.57 -7.97
C ILE A 112 -14.31 6.11 -7.62
N VAL A 113 -14.24 5.79 -6.31
CA VAL A 113 -14.73 4.54 -5.75
C VAL A 113 -16.05 4.82 -5.01
N ASP A 114 -17.14 4.24 -5.48
CA ASP A 114 -18.46 4.39 -4.88
C ASP A 114 -18.72 3.26 -3.86
N LEU A 115 -18.85 3.64 -2.58
CA LEU A 115 -19.15 2.73 -1.48
C LEU A 115 -20.68 2.54 -1.27
N GLY A 116 -21.51 3.20 -2.09
CA GLY A 116 -22.96 3.22 -1.98
C GLY A 116 -23.47 4.33 -1.05
N TYR A 117 -22.84 4.55 0.06
CA TYR A 117 -23.18 5.63 1.01
C TYR A 117 -22.22 6.82 0.94
N LYS A 118 -21.04 6.63 0.33
CA LYS A 118 -19.99 7.65 0.18
C LYS A 118 -19.17 7.39 -1.07
N LYS A 119 -18.73 8.44 -1.71
CA LYS A 119 -17.75 8.40 -2.79
C LYS A 119 -16.39 8.80 -2.26
N VAL A 120 -15.37 7.97 -2.53
CA VAL A 120 -13.97 8.24 -2.22
C VAL A 120 -13.25 8.50 -3.54
N ARG A 121 -12.60 9.65 -3.65
CA ARG A 121 -11.86 10.03 -4.84
C ARG A 121 -10.54 9.29 -4.91
N ILE A 122 -10.13 8.92 -6.11
CA ILE A 122 -8.79 8.46 -6.43
C ILE A 122 -8.02 9.68 -6.94
N HIS A 123 -6.92 10.01 -6.29
CA HIS A 123 -6.01 11.05 -6.76
C HIS A 123 -5.35 10.61 -8.06
N GLN A 124 -4.73 9.43 -8.04
CA GLN A 124 -4.09 8.81 -9.20
C GLN A 124 -3.96 7.31 -9.03
N ALA A 125 -3.75 6.61 -10.15
CA ALA A 125 -3.15 5.28 -10.15
C ALA A 125 -2.03 5.26 -11.20
N HIS A 126 -0.89 4.67 -10.81
CA HIS A 126 0.28 4.67 -11.66
C HIS A 126 0.94 3.29 -11.72
N LEU A 127 1.62 3.05 -12.84
CA LEU A 127 2.37 1.82 -13.06
C LEU A 127 3.77 1.96 -12.44
N GLU A 128 4.20 0.94 -11.74
CA GLU A 128 5.55 0.81 -11.22
C GLU A 128 5.99 -0.65 -11.14
N GLU A 129 7.26 -0.89 -10.94
CA GLU A 129 7.81 -2.23 -10.73
C GLU A 129 7.96 -2.54 -9.24
N ASP A 130 7.66 -3.81 -8.86
CA ASP A 130 7.90 -4.26 -7.49
C ASP A 130 9.39 -4.47 -7.23
N ALA A 131 9.82 -4.33 -5.97
CA ALA A 131 11.15 -4.71 -5.52
C ALA A 131 11.23 -6.22 -5.27
N GLY A 132 12.43 -6.76 -5.17
CA GLY A 132 12.68 -8.13 -4.74
C GLY A 132 12.25 -8.36 -3.28
N LYS A 133 12.64 -9.49 -2.74
CA LYS A 133 12.33 -9.87 -1.35
C LYS A 133 13.63 -10.06 -0.57
N SER A 134 13.77 -9.31 0.53
CA SER A 134 14.85 -9.51 1.51
C SER A 134 14.36 -10.41 2.63
N MET A 135 15.09 -11.47 2.92
CA MET A 135 14.81 -12.43 4.00
C MET A 135 15.91 -12.30 5.05
N HIS A 136 15.54 -11.78 6.23
CA HIS A 136 16.49 -11.50 7.31
C HIS A 136 16.52 -12.59 8.38
N ASP A 137 15.48 -13.40 8.48
CA ASP A 137 15.23 -14.31 9.60
C ASP A 137 15.76 -15.74 9.38
N GLN A 138 16.29 -16.05 8.21
CA GLN A 138 16.71 -17.42 7.88
C GLN A 138 18.19 -17.71 8.11
N TYR A 139 19.01 -16.68 8.30
CA TYR A 139 20.48 -16.82 8.44
C TYR A 139 21.02 -15.78 9.42
N ASP A 140 21.70 -16.25 10.48
CA ASP A 140 22.12 -15.43 11.63
C ASP A 140 23.03 -14.23 11.31
N ALA A 141 23.68 -14.18 10.16
CA ALA A 141 24.63 -13.11 9.81
C ALA A 141 24.46 -12.58 8.38
N ASN A 142 23.52 -13.09 7.60
CA ASN A 142 23.37 -12.75 6.20
C ASN A 142 21.90 -12.49 5.84
N SER A 143 21.66 -11.47 5.00
CA SER A 143 20.39 -11.28 4.34
C SER A 143 20.39 -12.05 3.01
N VAL A 144 19.37 -12.86 2.78
CA VAL A 144 19.16 -13.55 1.50
C VAL A 144 18.20 -12.75 0.65
N ILE A 145 18.54 -12.58 -0.63
CA ILE A 145 17.75 -11.80 -1.57
C ILE A 145 17.14 -12.75 -2.61
N ASP A 146 15.81 -12.66 -2.77
CA ASP A 146 15.07 -13.29 -3.85
C ASP A 146 14.54 -12.22 -4.80
N LEU A 147 15.04 -12.22 -6.03
CA LEU A 147 14.68 -11.24 -7.06
C LEU A 147 13.53 -11.71 -7.96
N ASN A 148 12.88 -12.85 -7.68
CA ASN A 148 11.73 -13.28 -8.47
C ASN A 148 10.61 -12.24 -8.54
N ARG A 149 10.42 -11.47 -7.45
CA ARG A 149 9.44 -10.39 -7.42
C ARG A 149 9.94 -9.09 -8.05
N SER A 150 11.24 -8.87 -8.14
CA SER A 150 11.81 -7.66 -8.75
C SER A 150 11.32 -7.48 -10.19
N GLY A 151 10.75 -6.33 -10.50
CA GLY A 151 10.19 -6.04 -11.82
C GLY A 151 8.76 -6.53 -12.06
N VAL A 152 8.11 -7.18 -11.10
CA VAL A 152 6.69 -7.55 -11.19
C VAL A 152 5.86 -6.29 -11.36
N PRO A 153 4.90 -6.24 -12.32
CA PRO A 153 4.09 -5.05 -12.54
C PRO A 153 3.20 -4.74 -11.35
N LEU A 154 3.26 -3.51 -10.87
CA LEU A 154 2.37 -2.96 -9.84
C LEU A 154 1.51 -1.85 -10.42
N LEU A 155 0.27 -1.77 -9.95
CA LEU A 155 -0.57 -0.60 -10.02
C LEU A 155 -0.68 -0.03 -8.59
N GLU A 156 -0.09 1.13 -8.34
CA GLU A 156 -0.26 1.86 -7.10
C GLU A 156 -1.44 2.81 -7.22
N ILE A 157 -2.44 2.63 -6.37
CA ILE A 157 -3.70 3.37 -6.35
C ILE A 157 -3.68 4.28 -5.12
N VAL A 158 -3.63 5.59 -5.34
CA VAL A 158 -3.59 6.60 -4.29
C VAL A 158 -4.95 7.26 -4.16
N SER A 159 -5.58 7.15 -2.99
CA SER A 159 -6.84 7.85 -2.72
C SER A 159 -6.60 9.30 -2.32
N GLU A 160 -7.59 10.16 -2.53
CA GLU A 160 -7.69 11.43 -1.81
C GLU A 160 -7.97 11.16 -0.31
N PRO A 161 -7.65 12.10 0.59
CA PRO A 161 -7.87 11.95 2.03
C PRO A 161 -9.34 12.19 2.41
N ASP A 162 -10.25 11.46 1.75
CA ASP A 162 -11.71 11.60 1.92
C ASP A 162 -12.26 10.70 3.03
N ILE A 163 -11.51 9.69 3.46
CA ILE A 163 -11.93 8.68 4.44
C ILE A 163 -11.88 9.29 5.85
N ARG A 164 -12.90 8.99 6.67
CA ARG A 164 -13.07 9.59 8.00
C ARG A 164 -13.19 8.56 9.14
N SER A 165 -13.16 7.26 8.82
CA SER A 165 -13.20 6.19 9.84
C SER A 165 -12.48 4.95 9.36
N ALA A 166 -12.10 4.06 10.29
CA ALA A 166 -11.50 2.77 9.97
C ALA A 166 -12.48 1.87 9.17
N SER A 167 -13.78 1.94 9.46
CA SER A 167 -14.79 1.19 8.72
C SER A 167 -14.88 1.63 7.26
N GLU A 168 -14.87 2.93 7.00
CA GLU A 168 -14.82 3.47 5.64
C GLU A 168 -13.54 3.02 4.89
N ALA A 169 -12.39 2.98 5.59
CA ALA A 169 -11.13 2.50 5.00
C ALA A 169 -11.21 1.03 4.60
N VAL A 170 -11.80 0.19 5.46
CA VAL A 170 -12.02 -1.24 5.17
C VAL A 170 -12.99 -1.41 4.00
N ASP A 171 -14.08 -0.65 3.95
CA ASP A 171 -15.04 -0.72 2.85
C ASP A 171 -14.42 -0.28 1.53
N TYR A 172 -13.57 0.76 1.55
CA TYR A 172 -12.80 1.18 0.38
C TYR A 172 -11.86 0.07 -0.12
N LEU A 173 -11.07 -0.54 0.78
CA LEU A 173 -10.17 -1.63 0.42
C LEU A 173 -10.91 -2.84 -0.14
N LYS A 174 -12.04 -3.22 0.47
CA LYS A 174 -12.91 -4.29 -0.05
C LYS A 174 -13.44 -3.94 -1.45
N LYS A 175 -13.80 -2.69 -1.67
CA LYS A 175 -14.30 -2.25 -2.99
C LYS A 175 -13.21 -2.27 -4.04
N ILE A 176 -12.00 -1.81 -3.73
CA ILE A 176 -10.83 -1.95 -4.62
C ILE A 176 -10.56 -3.42 -4.91
N HIS A 177 -10.53 -4.29 -3.89
CA HIS A 177 -10.36 -5.73 -4.08
C HIS A 177 -11.41 -6.33 -5.03
N GLN A 178 -12.69 -5.97 -4.86
CA GLN A 178 -13.77 -6.41 -5.75
C GLN A 178 -13.55 -5.93 -7.19
N ILE A 179 -13.12 -4.68 -7.39
CA ILE A 179 -12.87 -4.12 -8.72
C ILE A 179 -11.73 -4.88 -9.41
N ILE A 180 -10.58 -5.03 -8.76
CA ILE A 180 -9.40 -5.65 -9.37
C ILE A 180 -9.61 -7.13 -9.70
N THR A 181 -10.32 -7.86 -8.83
CA THR A 181 -10.64 -9.27 -9.05
C THR A 181 -11.73 -9.47 -10.11
N TYR A 182 -12.77 -8.62 -10.12
CA TYR A 182 -13.81 -8.67 -11.14
C TYR A 182 -13.30 -8.36 -12.55
N LEU A 183 -12.34 -7.43 -12.66
CA LEU A 183 -11.69 -7.07 -13.92
C LEU A 183 -10.62 -8.08 -14.37
N ASP A 184 -10.31 -9.08 -13.54
CA ASP A 184 -9.26 -10.05 -13.79
C ASP A 184 -7.89 -9.40 -14.05
N ILE A 185 -7.57 -8.36 -13.28
CA ILE A 185 -6.28 -7.66 -13.36
C ILE A 185 -5.34 -8.02 -12.21
N SER A 186 -5.87 -8.60 -11.12
CA SER A 186 -5.12 -9.13 -9.97
C SER A 186 -5.92 -10.22 -9.27
N ASP A 187 -5.23 -11.15 -8.61
CA ASP A 187 -5.87 -12.11 -7.71
C ASP A 187 -6.24 -11.49 -6.34
N GLY A 188 -5.72 -10.31 -6.03
CA GLY A 188 -5.97 -9.58 -4.79
C GLY A 188 -5.51 -10.30 -3.52
N ASN A 189 -4.62 -11.29 -3.64
CA ASN A 189 -4.21 -12.12 -2.51
C ASN A 189 -3.26 -11.36 -1.56
N MET A 190 -3.81 -10.83 -0.47
CA MET A 190 -3.03 -10.07 0.51
C MET A 190 -2.01 -10.95 1.25
N SER A 191 -2.27 -12.24 1.44
CA SER A 191 -1.34 -13.14 2.14
C SER A 191 -0.08 -13.46 1.33
N GLN A 192 -0.17 -13.40 0.01
CA GLN A 192 0.96 -13.55 -0.91
C GLN A 192 1.61 -12.21 -1.29
N GLY A 193 1.01 -11.09 -0.86
CA GLY A 193 1.48 -9.75 -1.16
C GLY A 193 1.05 -9.22 -2.53
N SER A 194 0.12 -9.91 -3.23
CA SER A 194 -0.43 -9.42 -4.50
C SER A 194 -1.27 -8.15 -4.33
N MET A 195 -1.78 -7.91 -3.11
CA MET A 195 -2.40 -6.65 -2.70
C MET A 195 -1.84 -6.23 -1.35
N ARG A 196 -1.36 -4.98 -1.26
CA ARG A 196 -0.83 -4.38 -0.04
C ARG A 196 -1.45 -3.00 0.14
N CYS A 197 -1.51 -2.51 1.36
CA CYS A 197 -2.04 -1.18 1.65
C CYS A 197 -1.17 -0.46 2.66
N ASP A 198 -0.91 0.81 2.39
CA ASP A 198 -0.34 1.76 3.32
C ASP A 198 -1.40 2.82 3.65
N ALA A 199 -1.50 3.21 4.91
CA ALA A 199 -2.46 4.19 5.36
C ALA A 199 -1.78 5.47 5.82
N ASN A 200 -2.18 6.58 5.23
CA ASN A 200 -1.83 7.93 5.66
C ASN A 200 -2.93 8.45 6.57
N VAL A 201 -2.61 8.69 7.83
CA VAL A 201 -3.58 9.11 8.85
C VAL A 201 -3.19 10.47 9.40
N SER A 202 -4.17 11.36 9.49
CA SER A 202 -4.07 12.66 10.14
C SER A 202 -5.35 12.94 10.92
N ILE A 203 -5.43 14.09 11.56
CA ILE A 203 -6.61 14.60 12.26
C ILE A 203 -6.80 16.07 11.96
N MET A 204 -8.04 16.52 12.06
CA MET A 204 -8.39 17.94 11.97
C MET A 204 -9.53 18.29 12.91
N ARG A 205 -9.67 19.57 13.26
CA ARG A 205 -10.93 20.06 13.84
C ARG A 205 -12.00 20.08 12.77
N PRO A 206 -13.29 19.81 13.09
CA PRO A 206 -14.36 19.79 12.08
C PRO A 206 -14.52 21.11 11.31
N ASP A 207 -14.13 22.21 11.92
CA ASP A 207 -14.17 23.58 11.38
C ASP A 207 -12.82 24.02 10.75
N ALA A 208 -11.78 23.21 10.85
CA ALA A 208 -10.47 23.54 10.29
C ALA A 208 -10.47 23.40 8.76
N LYS A 209 -9.69 24.26 8.10
CA LYS A 209 -9.46 24.20 6.65
C LYS A 209 -8.22 23.38 6.26
N GLU A 210 -7.36 23.11 7.23
CA GLU A 210 -6.08 22.40 7.02
C GLU A 210 -6.06 21.11 7.82
N PHE A 211 -5.41 20.09 7.25
CA PHE A 211 -5.16 18.84 7.92
C PHE A 211 -4.02 19.00 8.94
N GLY A 212 -4.05 18.20 10.00
CA GLY A 212 -2.93 18.11 10.93
C GLY A 212 -1.74 17.32 10.36
N THR A 213 -0.76 17.04 11.19
CA THR A 213 0.42 16.26 10.82
C THR A 213 0.03 14.85 10.36
N ARG A 214 0.56 14.44 9.22
CA ARG A 214 0.35 13.11 8.66
C ARG A 214 1.29 12.08 9.31
N ALA A 215 0.74 10.94 9.68
CA ALA A 215 1.48 9.73 10.04
C ALA A 215 1.19 8.65 9.00
N GLU A 216 2.22 7.89 8.61
CA GLU A 216 2.10 6.80 7.65
C GLU A 216 2.21 5.45 8.38
N ILE A 217 1.28 4.54 8.08
CA ILE A 217 1.27 3.15 8.58
C ILE A 217 1.47 2.25 7.38
N LYS A 218 2.60 1.53 7.35
CA LYS A 218 3.00 0.69 6.21
C LYS A 218 2.65 -0.78 6.38
N ASN A 219 2.56 -1.49 5.24
CA ASN A 219 2.43 -2.94 5.17
C ASN A 219 1.18 -3.51 5.85
N ILE A 220 0.04 -2.89 5.63
CA ILE A 220 -1.26 -3.44 6.04
C ILE A 220 -1.59 -4.58 5.06
N ASN A 221 -1.39 -5.82 5.48
CA ASN A 221 -1.51 -7.02 4.64
C ASN A 221 -2.72 -7.91 5.00
N GLN A 222 -3.65 -7.41 5.79
CA GLN A 222 -4.90 -8.09 6.15
C GLN A 222 -6.02 -7.07 6.36
N PHE A 223 -7.28 -7.46 6.04
CA PHE A 223 -8.47 -6.71 6.45
C PHE A 223 -8.67 -6.84 7.96
N LEU A 224 -7.75 -6.30 8.74
CA LEU A 224 -7.87 -6.29 10.19
C LEU A 224 -8.84 -5.17 10.56
N MET A 225 -10.01 -5.53 11.09
CA MET A 225 -10.84 -4.57 11.80
C MET A 225 -10.13 -4.24 13.13
N MET A 226 -9.25 -3.25 13.09
CA MET A 226 -8.79 -2.60 14.32
C MET A 226 -9.89 -1.63 14.77
N THR A 227 -10.70 -2.08 15.74
CA THR A 227 -11.47 -1.14 16.54
C THR A 227 -10.49 -0.49 17.52
N MET A 228 -10.00 0.70 17.21
CA MET A 228 -9.26 1.47 18.19
C MET A 228 -10.21 1.98 19.27
N ASP A 229 -9.91 1.68 20.53
CA ASP A 229 -10.56 2.36 21.66
C ASP A 229 -10.31 3.87 21.50
N THR A 230 -11.36 4.65 21.70
CA THR A 230 -11.31 6.12 21.64
C THR A 230 -10.23 6.71 22.56
N ARG A 231 -9.86 6.03 23.64
CA ARG A 231 -8.77 6.40 24.54
C ARG A 231 -7.40 6.28 23.91
N LEU A 232 -7.17 5.25 23.09
CA LEU A 232 -5.90 5.08 22.38
C LEU A 232 -5.73 6.14 21.29
N LEU A 233 -6.80 6.43 20.55
CA LEU A 233 -6.80 7.53 19.58
C LEU A 233 -6.47 8.86 20.26
N ASN A 234 -7.07 9.15 21.42
CA ASN A 234 -6.75 10.33 22.21
C ASN A 234 -5.27 10.40 22.63
N TRP A 235 -4.67 9.28 22.98
CA TRP A 235 -3.27 9.24 23.35
C TRP A 235 -2.36 9.52 22.16
N ILE A 236 -2.64 8.92 21.01
CA ILE A 236 -1.93 9.20 19.74
C ILE A 236 -2.05 10.69 19.38
N LEU A 237 -3.22 11.30 19.60
CA LEU A 237 -3.53 12.68 19.28
C LEU A 237 -2.92 13.71 20.24
N GLN A 238 -2.57 13.32 21.46
CA GLN A 238 -1.95 14.23 22.45
C GLN A 238 -0.44 14.41 22.25
N GLY A 239 0.15 13.68 21.30
CA GLY A 239 1.56 13.79 20.89
C GLY A 239 2.58 13.16 21.85
N PRO A 240 3.84 13.03 21.41
CA PRO A 240 4.87 12.21 22.09
C PRO A 240 5.35 12.71 23.43
N ARG A 241 4.98 13.91 23.88
CA ARG A 241 5.44 14.47 25.16
C ARG A 241 4.72 13.95 26.41
N LYS A 242 3.62 13.22 26.29
CA LYS A 242 2.84 12.67 27.41
C LYS A 242 2.70 11.15 27.43
N ALA A 243 3.16 10.46 26.42
CA ALA A 243 3.04 9.03 26.33
C ALA A 243 4.36 8.35 26.70
N HIS A 244 4.50 7.94 27.94
CA HIS A 244 5.38 6.83 28.27
C HIS A 244 4.69 5.56 27.77
N TRP A 245 5.03 5.15 26.59
CA TRP A 245 4.48 3.98 25.93
C TRP A 245 5.08 2.71 26.55
N SER A 246 4.41 2.11 27.52
CA SER A 246 4.71 0.72 27.82
C SER A 246 3.92 -0.15 26.85
N ILE A 247 4.57 -1.11 26.23
CA ILE A 247 3.95 -2.09 25.30
C ILE A 247 2.75 -2.79 25.96
N ALA A 248 2.76 -2.94 27.29
CA ALA A 248 1.69 -3.53 28.08
C ALA A 248 0.41 -2.68 28.09
N ASP A 249 0.52 -1.35 28.17
CA ASP A 249 -0.65 -0.46 28.21
C ASP A 249 -1.37 -0.39 26.86
N ILE A 250 -0.63 -0.47 25.76
CA ILE A 250 -1.19 -0.51 24.41
C ILE A 250 -1.88 -1.85 24.15
N GLY A 251 -1.27 -2.97 24.55
CA GLY A 251 -1.82 -4.32 24.39
C GLY A 251 -3.18 -4.52 25.07
N CYS A 252 -3.45 -3.80 26.17
CA CYS A 252 -4.71 -3.86 26.88
C CYS A 252 -5.86 -3.06 26.25
N HIS A 253 -5.58 -2.15 25.33
CA HIS A 253 -6.56 -1.20 24.78
C HIS A 253 -6.90 -1.46 23.31
N ILE A 254 -6.22 -2.41 22.66
CA ILE A 254 -6.49 -2.81 21.28
C ILE A 254 -7.26 -4.12 21.29
N THR A 255 -8.54 -4.07 20.93
CA THR A 255 -9.33 -5.28 20.68
C THR A 255 -9.28 -5.59 19.19
N TYR A 256 -8.63 -6.70 18.82
CA TYR A 256 -8.64 -7.18 17.45
C TYR A 256 -9.38 -8.52 17.37
N LYS A 257 -10.18 -8.66 16.32
CA LYS A 257 -10.88 -9.91 16.02
C LYS A 257 -10.16 -10.57 14.85
N ARG A 258 -9.58 -11.73 15.11
CA ARG A 258 -8.80 -12.50 14.16
C ARG A 258 -9.52 -13.75 13.70
N VAL A 259 -9.53 -14.00 12.40
CA VAL A 259 -9.98 -15.27 11.81
C VAL A 259 -9.02 -15.61 10.66
N PRO A 260 -8.28 -16.73 10.72
CA PRO A 260 -8.11 -17.69 11.81
C PRO A 260 -7.17 -17.21 12.93
N ASN A 261 -7.20 -17.89 14.06
CA ASN A 261 -6.50 -17.53 15.30
C ASN A 261 -5.04 -18.04 15.29
N THR A 262 -4.22 -17.59 14.32
CA THR A 262 -2.80 -17.93 14.21
C THR A 262 -1.94 -16.69 14.49
N TYR A 263 -0.85 -16.86 15.24
CA TYR A 263 0.06 -15.78 15.60
C TYR A 263 0.96 -15.42 14.40
N GLU A 264 0.97 -14.17 13.97
CA GLU A 264 1.88 -13.69 12.92
C GLU A 264 2.75 -12.53 13.41
N ARG A 265 4.05 -12.58 13.06
CA ARG A 265 5.06 -11.59 13.43
C ARG A 265 4.79 -10.18 12.90
N GLY A 266 3.90 -10.01 11.92
CA GLY A 266 3.57 -8.71 11.33
C GLY A 266 3.06 -7.65 12.32
N LEU A 267 2.36 -8.07 13.38
CA LEU A 267 1.95 -7.17 14.47
C LEU A 267 3.14 -6.61 15.25
N TYR A 268 4.19 -7.41 15.45
CA TYR A 268 5.40 -7.00 16.17
C TYR A 268 6.21 -5.94 15.40
N TYR A 269 6.22 -6.01 14.05
CA TYR A 269 6.88 -5.02 13.21
C TYR A 269 6.13 -3.70 13.13
N CYS A 270 4.81 -3.72 13.13
CA CYS A 270 3.99 -2.51 13.26
C CYS A 270 4.36 -1.74 14.55
N TRP A 271 4.55 -2.46 15.65
CA TRP A 271 4.91 -1.91 16.95
C TRP A 271 6.33 -1.33 16.99
N ASN A 272 7.32 -2.02 16.44
CA ASN A 272 8.71 -1.55 16.40
C ASN A 272 8.89 -0.31 15.51
N ASN A 273 8.15 -0.18 14.42
CA ASN A 273 8.19 1.01 13.57
C ASN A 273 7.52 2.23 14.23
N PHE A 274 6.50 2.04 15.05
CA PHE A 274 5.97 3.11 15.91
C PHE A 274 7.02 3.57 16.93
N TYR A 275 7.85 2.66 17.45
CA TYR A 275 8.86 2.97 18.47
C TYR A 275 10.10 3.66 17.87
N SER A 276 10.54 3.29 16.69
CA SER A 276 11.74 3.86 16.05
C SER A 276 11.52 5.27 15.50
N ASN A 277 10.31 5.63 15.07
CA ASN A 277 10.00 6.95 14.56
C ASN A 277 9.65 7.99 15.64
N SER A 278 9.55 7.60 16.91
CA SER A 278 9.31 8.52 18.02
C SER A 278 10.60 9.10 18.65
N TYR A 279 11.78 8.70 18.15
CA TYR A 279 13.09 9.12 18.68
C TYR A 279 13.94 9.99 17.72
N ASN A 280 13.39 10.41 16.58
CA ASN A 280 14.04 11.39 15.69
C ASN A 280 13.27 12.69 15.61
#